data_5ae3a3e45c79aa95a7452417d847c899
#
_entry.id   5ae3a3e45c79aa95a7452417d847c899
#
_cell.length_a   1.000
_cell.length_b   1.000
_cell.length_c   1.000
_cell.angle_alpha   90.00
_cell.angle_beta   90.00
_cell.angle_gamma   90.00
#
_symmetry.space_group_name_H-M   'P 1'
#
loop_
_entity.id
_entity.type
_entity.pdbx_description
1 polymer ?
#
loop_
_entity_poly.entity_id
_entity_poly.type
_entity_poly.pdbx_seq_one_letter_code
_entity_poly.pdbx_strand_id
1 'polypeptide(L)'
;MSHRRFRRSSFALAILLLGFGIRAEADYGVESKRPLSDPHQAKIDERPVGTWRTIIDGKQYFLHAGTGNIVGQSNWMELVLVHPGEKPSFYVYHKIGFVSTVGNQSYFSVANLAVLVSQLRGSKPEELTSSVDRYDILKFEVTEEYLDVWPADQKFVRAAIQAGKIKGNGATVDDTTENLARFIESSPALWGKNVRYTRVK
;
A
#
# COMPACT_ATOMS: atom_id res chain seq x y z
N MET A 1 5.52 -59.89 41.72
CA MET A 1 5.55 -59.42 40.34
C MET A 1 4.56 -58.24 40.25
N SER A 2 5.06 -57.02 40.30
CA SER A 2 4.24 -55.80 40.35
C SER A 2 4.42 -54.98 39.02
N HIS A 3 3.38 -54.94 38.19
CA HIS A 3 3.36 -54.18 36.97
C HIS A 3 3.00 -52.72 37.28
N ARG A 4 4.01 -51.86 37.31
CA ARG A 4 3.79 -50.40 37.30
C ARG A 4 3.39 -49.94 35.89
N ARG A 5 2.11 -49.55 35.73
CA ARG A 5 1.61 -48.86 34.53
C ARG A 5 2.12 -47.41 34.53
N PHE A 6 3.00 -47.09 33.62
CA PHE A 6 3.39 -45.72 33.30
C PHE A 6 2.25 -45.04 32.55
N ARG A 7 1.58 -44.10 33.22
CA ARG A 7 0.65 -43.15 32.56
C ARG A 7 1.49 -42.12 31.80
N ARG A 8 1.51 -42.23 30.49
CA ARG A 8 2.01 -41.18 29.61
C ARG A 8 0.98 -40.06 29.57
N SER A 9 1.25 -38.97 30.28
CA SER A 9 0.56 -37.71 30.14
C SER A 9 0.99 -37.09 28.83
N SER A 10 0.11 -37.16 27.81
CA SER A 10 0.29 -36.43 26.58
C SER A 10 -0.07 -34.97 26.86
N PHE A 11 0.95 -34.16 27.14
CA PHE A 11 0.82 -32.70 27.04
C PHE A 11 0.71 -32.36 25.55
N ALA A 12 -0.52 -32.16 25.08
CA ALA A 12 -0.77 -31.54 23.81
C ALA A 12 -0.41 -30.04 23.96
N LEU A 13 0.83 -29.70 23.63
CA LEU A 13 1.26 -28.34 23.44
C LEU A 13 0.56 -27.82 22.19
N ALA A 14 -0.59 -27.17 22.37
CA ALA A 14 -1.23 -26.40 21.32
C ALA A 14 -0.33 -25.20 21.03
N ILE A 15 0.60 -25.38 20.08
CA ILE A 15 1.31 -24.28 19.45
C ILE A 15 0.26 -23.53 18.65
N LEU A 16 -0.27 -22.48 19.25
CA LEU A 16 -1.05 -21.45 18.58
C LEU A 16 -0.06 -20.71 17.66
N LEU A 17 0.21 -21.31 16.50
CA LEU A 17 0.82 -20.61 15.38
C LEU A 17 -0.16 -19.51 14.97
N LEU A 18 -0.06 -18.37 15.67
CA LEU A 18 -0.46 -17.09 15.12
C LEU A 18 0.39 -16.89 13.86
N GLY A 19 -0.07 -17.51 12.79
CA GLY A 19 0.41 -17.27 11.46
C GLY A 19 0.09 -15.83 11.11
N PHE A 20 0.96 -14.90 11.55
CA PHE A 20 1.18 -13.67 10.83
C PHE A 20 1.87 -14.06 9.53
N GLY A 21 1.13 -14.80 8.69
CA GLY A 21 1.39 -14.82 7.28
C GLY A 21 1.25 -13.37 6.86
N ILE A 22 2.38 -12.70 6.70
CA ILE A 22 2.48 -11.50 5.89
C ILE A 22 2.00 -12.00 4.52
N ARG A 23 0.68 -11.86 4.27
CA ARG A 23 0.19 -11.89 2.91
C ARG A 23 0.87 -10.72 2.25
N ALA A 24 1.83 -11.03 1.42
CA ALA A 24 2.68 -10.07 0.71
C ALA A 24 1.92 -9.32 -0.41
N GLU A 25 0.63 -9.35 -0.39
CA GLU A 25 -0.25 -8.37 -1.01
C GLU A 25 -0.58 -7.36 0.07
N ALA A 26 0.31 -6.39 0.18
CA ALA A 26 0.22 -5.36 1.16
C ALA A 26 -0.95 -4.43 0.83
N ASP A 27 -2.11 -4.70 1.40
CA ASP A 27 -3.18 -3.74 1.58
C ASP A 27 -2.72 -2.67 2.58
N TYR A 28 -1.71 -1.86 2.17
CA TYR A 28 -1.16 -0.81 3.02
C TYR A 28 -1.98 0.48 2.96
N GLY A 29 -2.83 0.64 1.95
CA GLY A 29 -3.59 1.86 1.70
C GLY A 29 -5.07 1.77 2.05
N VAL A 30 -5.78 2.89 1.89
CA VAL A 30 -7.23 2.86 1.72
C VAL A 30 -7.51 2.36 0.33
N GLU A 31 -8.07 1.15 0.21
CA GLU A 31 -8.49 0.64 -1.08
C GLU A 31 -9.74 1.39 -1.53
N SER A 32 -9.70 1.98 -2.73
CA SER A 32 -10.80 2.76 -3.31
C SER A 32 -10.96 2.50 -4.80
N LYS A 33 -12.19 2.50 -5.28
CA LYS A 33 -12.49 2.47 -6.72
C LYS A 33 -12.21 3.80 -7.43
N ARG A 34 -12.00 4.87 -6.67
CA ARG A 34 -11.70 6.20 -7.18
C ARG A 34 -10.36 6.68 -6.64
N PRO A 35 -9.58 7.40 -7.42
CA PRO A 35 -8.38 8.06 -6.93
C PRO A 35 -8.76 9.24 -6.01
N LEU A 36 -7.79 9.72 -5.24
CA LEU A 36 -7.98 10.84 -4.31
C LEU A 36 -8.03 12.21 -5.02
N SER A 37 -7.58 12.28 -6.27
CA SER A 37 -7.69 13.46 -7.14
C SER A 37 -7.76 13.00 -8.61
N ASP A 38 -8.07 13.94 -9.51
CA ASP A 38 -8.04 13.68 -10.95
C ASP A 38 -6.60 13.38 -11.41
N PRO A 39 -6.32 12.16 -11.93
CA PRO A 39 -4.98 11.79 -12.38
C PRO A 39 -4.46 12.66 -13.52
N HIS A 40 -5.33 13.26 -14.35
CA HIS A 40 -4.93 14.15 -15.45
C HIS A 40 -4.49 15.53 -14.97
N GLN A 41 -4.90 15.92 -13.77
CA GLN A 41 -4.55 17.19 -13.15
C GLN A 41 -3.47 17.06 -12.06
N ALA A 42 -3.04 15.83 -11.76
CA ALA A 42 -1.99 15.58 -10.78
C ALA A 42 -0.70 16.29 -11.19
N LYS A 43 -0.02 16.86 -10.21
CA LYS A 43 1.30 17.48 -10.44
C LYS A 43 2.37 16.50 -10.02
N ILE A 44 3.51 16.53 -10.74
CA ILE A 44 4.69 15.78 -10.30
C ILE A 44 5.13 16.32 -8.95
N ASP A 45 5.34 15.42 -8.01
CA ASP A 45 6.07 15.68 -6.77
C ASP A 45 7.40 14.94 -6.83
N GLU A 46 8.47 15.68 -7.03
CA GLU A 46 9.81 15.08 -7.13
C GLU A 46 10.42 14.74 -5.79
N ARG A 47 9.84 15.19 -4.66
CA ARG A 47 10.39 14.94 -3.32
C ARG A 47 10.57 13.46 -3.00
N PRO A 48 9.61 12.56 -3.31
CA PRO A 48 9.78 11.13 -3.06
C PRO A 48 10.67 10.43 -4.08
N VAL A 49 11.11 11.09 -5.16
CA VAL A 49 11.97 10.46 -6.17
C VAL A 49 13.30 10.03 -5.56
N GLY A 50 13.69 8.79 -5.81
CA GLY A 50 14.93 8.21 -5.32
C GLY A 50 14.79 6.76 -4.87
N THR A 51 15.85 6.30 -4.22
CA THR A 51 15.90 4.97 -3.62
C THR A 51 15.83 5.10 -2.10
N TRP A 52 14.95 4.32 -1.51
CA TRP A 52 14.64 4.35 -0.09
C TRP A 52 14.79 2.94 0.49
N ARG A 53 15.26 2.84 1.73
CA ARG A 53 15.48 1.57 2.41
C ARG A 53 14.86 1.57 3.80
N THR A 54 14.24 0.45 4.17
CA THR A 54 13.81 0.19 5.55
C THR A 54 14.17 -1.22 5.97
N ILE A 55 14.11 -1.47 7.27
CA ILE A 55 14.28 -2.82 7.86
C ILE A 55 13.02 -3.12 8.66
N ILE A 56 12.34 -4.22 8.31
CA ILE A 56 11.16 -4.73 9.00
C ILE A 56 11.45 -6.17 9.38
N ASP A 57 11.35 -6.50 10.67
CA ASP A 57 11.62 -7.84 11.21
C ASP A 57 13.00 -8.40 10.79
N GLY A 58 14.02 -7.53 10.78
CA GLY A 58 15.38 -7.88 10.38
C GLY A 58 15.58 -8.09 8.87
N LYS A 59 14.54 -7.92 8.05
CA LYS A 59 14.62 -8.01 6.60
C LYS A 59 14.69 -6.62 5.98
N GLN A 60 15.52 -6.49 4.96
CA GLN A 60 15.73 -5.23 4.26
C GLN A 60 14.78 -5.09 3.08
N TYR A 61 14.10 -3.96 2.99
CA TYR A 61 13.18 -3.58 1.93
C TYR A 61 13.70 -2.35 1.21
N PHE A 62 13.54 -2.31 -0.10
CA PHE A 62 13.86 -1.14 -0.92
C PHE A 62 12.61 -0.67 -1.64
N LEU A 63 12.42 0.64 -1.65
CA LEU A 63 11.42 1.31 -2.47
C LEU A 63 12.17 2.25 -3.43
N HIS A 64 11.99 2.04 -4.71
CA HIS A 64 12.44 2.97 -5.75
C HIS A 64 11.24 3.74 -6.25
N ALA A 65 11.31 5.06 -6.17
CA ALA A 65 10.31 5.96 -6.72
C ALA A 65 10.96 6.77 -7.84
N GLY A 66 10.37 6.74 -9.00
CA GLY A 66 10.87 7.44 -10.18
C GLY A 66 9.77 8.20 -10.90
N THR A 67 10.15 9.30 -11.53
CA THR A 67 9.32 9.97 -12.53
C THR A 67 9.71 9.43 -13.89
N GLY A 68 8.73 9.11 -14.72
CA GLY A 68 8.99 8.62 -16.05
C GLY A 68 7.85 8.98 -16.98
N ASN A 69 8.11 8.91 -18.29
CA ASN A 69 7.03 8.97 -19.27
C ASN A 69 6.32 7.63 -19.30
N ILE A 70 5.53 7.37 -18.24
CA ILE A 70 4.74 6.16 -18.14
C ILE A 70 3.52 6.36 -19.01
N VAL A 71 3.46 5.66 -20.13
CA VAL A 71 2.27 5.63 -20.99
C VAL A 71 1.86 7.02 -21.47
N GLY A 72 2.84 7.91 -21.76
CA GLY A 72 2.55 9.28 -22.19
C GLY A 72 2.03 10.22 -21.10
N GLN A 73 2.02 9.79 -19.84
CA GLN A 73 1.63 10.59 -18.67
C GLN A 73 2.87 11.00 -17.89
N SER A 74 3.25 12.26 -17.99
CA SER A 74 4.44 12.81 -17.31
C SER A 74 4.25 13.00 -15.81
N ASN A 75 3.01 12.95 -15.32
CA ASN A 75 2.62 13.22 -13.94
C ASN A 75 2.45 11.95 -13.08
N TRP A 76 2.64 10.77 -13.67
CA TRP A 76 2.66 9.51 -12.95
C TRP A 76 4.05 9.13 -12.52
N MET A 77 4.15 8.34 -11.46
CA MET A 77 5.38 7.81 -10.89
C MET A 77 5.40 6.29 -10.99
N GLU A 78 6.58 5.74 -11.22
CA GLU A 78 6.84 4.33 -11.02
C GLU A 78 7.28 4.10 -9.56
N LEU A 79 6.69 3.09 -8.92
CA LEU A 79 7.03 2.64 -7.58
C LEU A 79 7.45 1.18 -7.67
N VAL A 80 8.70 0.88 -7.36
CA VAL A 80 9.22 -0.49 -7.37
C VAL A 80 9.63 -0.87 -5.96
N LEU A 81 8.86 -1.77 -5.36
CA LEU A 81 9.16 -2.33 -4.05
C LEU A 81 9.89 -3.66 -4.23
N VAL A 82 11.06 -3.77 -3.62
CA VAL A 82 11.87 -4.99 -3.59
C VAL A 82 11.98 -5.48 -2.15
N HIS A 83 11.62 -6.72 -1.89
CA HIS A 83 11.78 -7.31 -0.57
C HIS A 83 12.28 -8.75 -0.64
N PRO A 84 12.95 -9.24 0.42
CA PRO A 84 13.42 -10.61 0.49
C PRO A 84 12.26 -11.60 0.44
N GLY A 85 12.39 -12.61 -0.41
CA GLY A 85 11.54 -13.79 -0.43
C GLY A 85 12.10 -14.92 0.45
N GLU A 86 11.59 -16.12 0.25
CA GLU A 86 12.24 -17.32 0.74
C GLU A 86 13.52 -17.58 -0.05
N LYS A 87 14.61 -17.88 0.68
CA LYS A 87 15.95 -17.98 0.07
C LYS A 87 15.99 -18.91 -1.15
N PRO A 88 16.67 -18.52 -2.25
CA PRO A 88 17.46 -17.31 -2.49
C PRO A 88 16.72 -16.24 -3.32
N SER A 89 15.40 -16.08 -3.21
CA SER A 89 14.58 -15.25 -4.07
C SER A 89 14.28 -13.84 -3.49
N PHE A 90 13.91 -12.93 -4.39
CA PHE A 90 13.36 -11.62 -4.05
C PHE A 90 11.98 -11.49 -4.71
N TYR A 91 11.07 -10.79 -4.03
CA TYR A 91 9.84 -10.32 -4.65
C TYR A 91 10.02 -8.89 -5.13
N VAL A 92 9.53 -8.62 -6.33
CA VAL A 92 9.54 -7.29 -6.93
C VAL A 92 8.11 -6.92 -7.28
N TYR A 93 7.61 -5.87 -6.66
CA TYR A 93 6.30 -5.30 -6.97
C TYR A 93 6.51 -4.01 -7.73
N HIS A 94 5.96 -3.97 -8.92
CA HIS A 94 5.98 -2.80 -9.78
C HIS A 94 4.59 -2.20 -9.80
N LYS A 95 4.48 -0.98 -9.33
CA LYS A 95 3.25 -0.20 -9.26
C LYS A 95 3.45 1.13 -9.96
N ILE A 96 2.36 1.74 -10.37
CA ILE A 96 2.35 3.12 -10.84
C ILE A 96 1.34 3.90 -10.01
N GLY A 97 1.53 5.20 -9.92
CA GLY A 97 0.65 6.06 -9.16
C GLY A 97 0.98 7.53 -9.37
N PHE A 98 0.28 8.36 -8.66
CA PHE A 98 0.51 9.80 -8.67
C PHE A 98 0.28 10.39 -7.28
N VAL A 99 0.78 11.59 -7.07
CA VAL A 99 0.63 12.29 -5.80
C VAL A 99 -0.64 13.13 -5.82
N SER A 100 -1.42 12.99 -4.75
CA SER A 100 -2.59 13.81 -4.45
C SER A 100 -2.34 14.60 -3.17
N THR A 101 -2.92 15.79 -3.04
CA THR A 101 -2.86 16.61 -1.83
C THR A 101 -4.29 16.86 -1.32
N VAL A 102 -4.52 16.60 -0.04
CA VAL A 102 -5.76 16.94 0.67
C VAL A 102 -5.38 17.73 1.91
N GLY A 103 -5.90 18.94 2.03
CA GLY A 103 -5.41 19.88 3.04
C GLY A 103 -3.90 20.13 2.87
N ASN A 104 -3.14 19.89 3.94
CA ASN A 104 -1.67 20.01 3.95
C ASN A 104 -0.95 18.65 3.89
N GLN A 105 -1.66 17.57 3.58
CA GLN A 105 -1.10 16.23 3.58
C GLN A 105 -0.95 15.69 2.16
N SER A 106 0.13 14.94 1.94
CA SER A 106 0.41 14.28 0.66
C SER A 106 0.05 12.80 0.72
N TYR A 107 -0.46 12.30 -0.40
CA TYR A 107 -0.90 10.91 -0.55
C TYR A 107 -0.44 10.37 -1.91
N PHE A 108 0.00 9.11 -1.92
CA PHE A 108 0.11 8.36 -3.15
C PHE A 108 -1.25 7.75 -3.49
N SER A 109 -1.75 7.99 -4.70
CA SER A 109 -2.83 7.23 -5.31
C SER A 109 -2.19 6.16 -6.21
N VAL A 110 -1.95 4.98 -5.66
CA VAL A 110 -1.26 3.88 -6.34
C VAL A 110 -2.29 3.04 -7.09
N ALA A 111 -2.16 2.95 -8.40
CA ALA A 111 -3.09 2.20 -9.23
C ALA A 111 -2.92 0.69 -9.02
N ASN A 112 -4.02 -0.01 -8.74
CA ASN A 112 -4.10 -1.46 -8.78
C ASN A 112 -4.56 -1.86 -10.18
N LEU A 113 -3.63 -2.35 -10.97
CA LEU A 113 -3.88 -2.71 -12.36
C LEU A 113 -4.16 -4.21 -12.47
N ALA A 114 -5.25 -4.56 -13.16
CA ALA A 114 -5.51 -5.94 -13.57
C ALA A 114 -4.47 -6.46 -14.58
N VAL A 115 -3.72 -5.54 -15.21
CA VAL A 115 -2.74 -5.83 -16.26
C VAL A 115 -1.35 -5.42 -15.80
N LEU A 116 -0.34 -6.21 -16.15
CA LEU A 116 1.05 -5.89 -15.86
C LEU A 116 1.46 -4.58 -16.55
N VAL A 117 2.12 -3.68 -15.79
CA VAL A 117 2.58 -2.36 -16.30
C VAL A 117 3.40 -2.48 -17.58
N SER A 118 4.17 -3.58 -17.74
CA SER A 118 4.94 -3.85 -18.96
C SER A 118 4.06 -3.97 -20.22
N GLN A 119 2.82 -4.41 -20.08
CA GLN A 119 1.86 -4.54 -21.19
C GLN A 119 1.22 -3.20 -21.56
N LEU A 120 1.25 -2.25 -20.63
CA LEU A 120 0.69 -0.91 -20.83
C LEU A 120 1.69 0.07 -21.45
N ARG A 121 2.98 -0.30 -21.55
CA ARG A 121 4.00 0.53 -22.21
C ARG A 121 3.65 0.73 -23.68
N GLY A 122 3.39 1.99 -24.05
CA GLY A 122 2.95 2.35 -25.38
C GLY A 122 1.42 2.43 -25.56
N SER A 123 0.63 2.12 -24.54
CA SER A 123 -0.81 2.34 -24.55
C SER A 123 -1.14 3.84 -24.46
N LYS A 124 -2.35 4.20 -24.87
CA LYS A 124 -2.81 5.58 -24.72
C LYS A 124 -3.18 5.88 -23.24
N PRO A 125 -3.08 7.14 -22.79
CA PRO A 125 -3.45 7.54 -21.43
C PRO A 125 -4.85 7.08 -21.00
N GLU A 126 -5.82 7.15 -21.92
CA GLU A 126 -7.20 6.74 -21.66
C GLU A 126 -7.31 5.23 -21.41
N GLU A 127 -6.48 4.43 -22.08
CA GLU A 127 -6.44 2.96 -21.91
C GLU A 127 -5.88 2.61 -20.54
N LEU A 128 -4.87 3.36 -20.05
CA LEU A 128 -4.30 3.15 -18.73
C LEU A 128 -5.34 3.42 -17.64
N THR A 129 -5.98 4.60 -17.68
CA THR A 129 -6.98 4.97 -16.66
C THR A 129 -8.20 4.05 -16.68
N SER A 130 -8.64 3.58 -17.85
CA SER A 130 -9.73 2.64 -17.97
C SER A 130 -9.40 1.22 -17.48
N SER A 131 -8.10 0.88 -17.40
CA SER A 131 -7.63 -0.43 -16.92
C SER A 131 -7.42 -0.48 -15.41
N VAL A 132 -7.56 0.65 -14.71
CA VAL A 132 -7.40 0.69 -13.26
C VAL A 132 -8.70 0.28 -12.58
N ASP A 133 -8.66 -0.86 -11.89
CA ASP A 133 -9.80 -1.36 -11.13
C ASP A 133 -10.00 -0.57 -9.82
N ARG A 134 -8.88 -0.26 -9.18
CA ARG A 134 -8.80 0.29 -7.84
C ARG A 134 -7.52 1.07 -7.62
N TYR A 135 -7.55 1.88 -6.57
CA TYR A 135 -6.40 2.60 -6.07
C TYR A 135 -6.14 2.26 -4.61
N ASP A 136 -4.88 2.12 -4.24
CA ASP A 136 -4.43 2.09 -2.86
C ASP A 136 -3.99 3.50 -2.48
N ILE A 137 -4.69 4.13 -1.53
CA ILE A 137 -4.35 5.48 -1.06
C ILE A 137 -3.44 5.35 0.15
N LEU A 138 -2.22 5.87 0.03
CA LEU A 138 -1.18 5.83 1.05
C LEU A 138 -0.85 7.24 1.51
N LYS A 139 -0.95 7.53 2.80
CA LYS A 139 -0.43 8.78 3.36
C LYS A 139 1.10 8.72 3.39
N PHE A 140 1.78 9.82 3.02
CA PHE A 140 3.23 9.92 3.16
C PHE A 140 3.68 11.33 3.55
N GLU A 141 4.86 11.38 4.15
CA GLU A 141 5.66 12.59 4.37
C GLU A 141 7.09 12.32 3.93
N VAL A 142 7.72 13.31 3.33
CA VAL A 142 9.08 13.16 2.80
C VAL A 142 9.95 14.35 3.15
N THR A 143 11.18 14.04 3.54
CA THR A 143 12.28 15.00 3.74
C THR A 143 13.45 14.61 2.83
N GLU A 144 14.56 15.30 2.91
CA GLU A 144 15.78 14.92 2.17
C GLU A 144 16.32 13.55 2.59
N GLU A 145 16.11 13.14 3.86
CA GLU A 145 16.68 11.93 4.44
C GLU A 145 15.67 10.78 4.61
N TYR A 146 14.41 11.11 4.82
CA TYR A 146 13.38 10.14 5.20
C TYR A 146 12.14 10.24 4.32
N LEU A 147 11.55 9.08 4.06
CA LEU A 147 10.20 8.91 3.55
C LEU A 147 9.40 8.10 4.57
N ASP A 148 8.44 8.74 5.22
CA ASP A 148 7.50 8.10 6.11
C ASP A 148 6.22 7.75 5.34
N VAL A 149 5.78 6.50 5.44
CA VAL A 149 4.54 6.01 4.81
C VAL A 149 3.64 5.44 5.89
N TRP A 150 2.39 5.87 5.93
CA TRP A 150 1.39 5.40 6.89
C TRP A 150 0.44 4.42 6.20
N PRO A 151 0.38 3.16 6.66
CA PRO A 151 -0.66 2.23 6.24
C PRO A 151 -2.01 2.65 6.82
N ALA A 152 -3.08 2.31 6.11
CA ALA A 152 -4.43 2.50 6.62
C ALA A 152 -4.84 1.34 7.54
N ASP A 153 -5.62 1.64 8.58
CA ASP A 153 -6.30 0.62 9.38
C ASP A 153 -7.54 0.12 8.63
N GLN A 154 -7.43 -1.05 8.03
CA GLN A 154 -8.52 -1.69 7.29
C GLN A 154 -9.75 -2.00 8.17
N LYS A 155 -9.56 -2.19 9.50
CA LYS A 155 -10.69 -2.37 10.42
C LYS A 155 -11.45 -1.07 10.59
N PHE A 156 -10.72 0.05 10.67
CA PHE A 156 -11.32 1.39 10.70
C PHE A 156 -12.14 1.66 9.43
N VAL A 157 -11.59 1.36 8.26
CA VAL A 157 -12.30 1.54 6.97
C VAL A 157 -13.60 0.71 6.93
N ARG A 158 -13.53 -0.57 7.30
CA ARG A 158 -14.70 -1.44 7.35
C ARG A 158 -15.77 -0.91 8.31
N ALA A 159 -15.37 -0.50 9.51
CA ALA A 159 -16.30 0.07 10.49
C ALA A 159 -16.95 1.36 9.98
N ALA A 160 -16.19 2.22 9.29
CA ALA A 160 -16.72 3.43 8.70
C ALA A 160 -17.75 3.16 7.59
N ILE A 161 -17.48 2.17 6.71
CA ILE A 161 -18.42 1.74 5.68
C ILE A 161 -19.69 1.17 6.32
N GLN A 162 -19.57 0.29 7.31
CA GLN A 162 -20.71 -0.28 8.04
C GLN A 162 -21.57 0.77 8.75
N ALA A 163 -20.92 1.82 9.27
CA ALA A 163 -21.59 2.96 9.92
C ALA A 163 -22.17 3.99 8.91
N GLY A 164 -22.03 3.77 7.60
CA GLY A 164 -22.51 4.67 6.57
C GLY A 164 -21.77 6.01 6.48
N LYS A 165 -20.57 6.12 7.07
CA LYS A 165 -19.74 7.33 7.02
C LYS A 165 -19.11 7.55 5.65
N ILE A 166 -18.91 6.48 4.89
CA ILE A 166 -18.46 6.47 3.50
C ILE A 166 -19.06 5.25 2.81
N LYS A 167 -19.35 5.36 1.50
CA LYS A 167 -19.88 4.24 0.73
C LYS A 167 -18.77 3.25 0.37
N GLY A 168 -19.12 1.95 0.33
CA GLY A 168 -18.17 0.91 -0.02
C GLY A 168 -18.68 -0.49 0.27
N ASN A 169 -17.82 -1.47 0.05
CA ASN A 169 -18.07 -2.86 0.34
C ASN A 169 -16.85 -3.51 0.97
N GLY A 170 -17.03 -4.19 2.10
CA GLY A 170 -15.92 -4.76 2.86
C GLY A 170 -14.97 -3.69 3.39
N ALA A 171 -13.76 -3.62 2.85
CA ALA A 171 -12.77 -2.58 3.13
C ALA A 171 -12.47 -1.70 1.89
N THR A 172 -13.21 -1.90 0.79
CA THR A 172 -13.05 -1.13 -0.45
C THR A 172 -14.04 0.02 -0.47
N VAL A 173 -13.54 1.24 -0.55
CA VAL A 173 -14.36 2.44 -0.69
C VAL A 173 -14.89 2.53 -2.13
N ASP A 174 -16.19 2.79 -2.28
CA ASP A 174 -16.89 3.01 -3.54
C ASP A 174 -17.74 4.27 -3.43
N ASP A 175 -17.07 5.39 -3.35
CA ASP A 175 -17.70 6.72 -3.20
C ASP A 175 -17.05 7.71 -4.17
N THR A 176 -17.51 8.96 -4.19
CA THR A 176 -16.89 9.99 -5.02
C THR A 176 -15.53 10.40 -4.49
N THR A 177 -14.70 10.96 -5.36
CA THR A 177 -13.37 11.49 -4.97
C THR A 177 -13.49 12.52 -3.85
N GLU A 178 -14.50 13.40 -3.91
CA GLU A 178 -14.73 14.44 -2.90
C GLU A 178 -15.13 13.86 -1.54
N ASN A 179 -15.97 12.80 -1.54
CA ASN A 179 -16.36 12.12 -0.30
C ASN A 179 -15.17 11.35 0.29
N LEU A 180 -14.37 10.70 -0.54
CA LEU A 180 -13.15 10.02 -0.12
C LEU A 180 -12.16 11.03 0.49
N ALA A 181 -11.93 12.17 -0.14
CA ALA A 181 -11.05 13.22 0.37
C ALA A 181 -11.53 13.73 1.75
N ARG A 182 -12.82 14.06 1.87
CA ARG A 182 -13.41 14.49 3.16
C ARG A 182 -13.33 13.41 4.24
N PHE A 183 -13.55 12.16 3.88
CA PHE A 183 -13.42 11.03 4.82
C PHE A 183 -11.99 10.91 5.34
N ILE A 184 -11.01 10.95 4.46
CA ILE A 184 -9.59 10.87 4.82
C ILE A 184 -9.18 12.05 5.70
N GLU A 185 -9.56 13.26 5.35
CA GLU A 185 -9.23 14.49 6.09
C GLU A 185 -9.84 14.48 7.50
N SER A 186 -11.10 14.03 7.62
CA SER A 186 -11.83 13.99 8.90
C SER A 186 -11.49 12.79 9.80
N SER A 187 -10.62 11.87 9.34
CA SER A 187 -10.37 10.59 10.01
C SER A 187 -8.88 10.41 10.37
N PRO A 188 -8.33 11.19 11.30
CA PRO A 188 -6.91 11.06 11.68
C PRO A 188 -6.56 9.67 12.23
N ALA A 189 -7.51 8.99 12.89
CA ALA A 189 -7.35 7.62 13.41
C ALA A 189 -7.33 6.54 12.31
N LEU A 190 -7.55 6.91 11.07
CA LEU A 190 -7.46 6.01 9.90
C LEU A 190 -6.05 5.47 9.72
N TRP A 191 -5.02 6.22 10.12
CA TRP A 191 -3.64 5.90 9.79
C TRP A 191 -2.96 5.18 10.97
N GLY A 192 -2.40 4.01 10.65
CA GLY A 192 -1.62 3.22 11.58
C GLY A 192 -0.23 3.80 11.88
N LYS A 193 0.65 2.99 12.45
CA LYS A 193 2.04 3.38 12.69
C LYS A 193 2.78 3.49 11.36
N ASN A 194 3.53 4.58 11.16
CA ASN A 194 4.31 4.79 9.95
C ASN A 194 5.45 3.77 9.81
N VAL A 195 5.78 3.48 8.56
CA VAL A 195 7.01 2.82 8.16
C VAL A 195 7.96 3.89 7.65
N ARG A 196 9.10 4.02 8.32
CA ARG A 196 10.14 4.96 7.91
C ARG A 196 11.15 4.31 7.01
N TYR A 197 11.36 4.92 5.87
CA TYR A 197 12.42 4.59 4.93
C TYR A 197 13.49 5.68 4.98
N THR A 198 14.76 5.27 4.91
CA THR A 198 15.92 6.18 4.82
C THR A 198 16.39 6.25 3.38
N ARG A 199 16.75 7.44 2.92
CA ARG A 199 17.28 7.62 1.56
C ARG A 199 18.59 6.89 1.39
N VAL A 200 18.74 6.15 0.30
CA VAL A 200 20.01 5.52 -0.10
C VAL A 200 20.81 6.56 -0.87
N LYS A 201 22.00 6.86 -0.39
CA LYS A 201 22.96 7.78 -1.04
C LYS A 201 23.83 7.02 -2.04
#